data_eb612b89c7752ac28e8d34e5fcbf8d7e
#
_entry.id   eb612b89c7752ac28e8d34e5fcbf8d7e
#
_cell.length_a   1.000
_cell.length_b   1.000
_cell.length_c   1.000
_cell.angle_alpha   90.00
_cell.angle_beta   90.00
_cell.angle_gamma   90.00
#
_symmetry.space_group_name_H-M   'P 1'
#
loop_
_entity.id
_entity.type
_entity.pdbx_description
1 polymer ?
#
loop_
_entity_poly.entity_id
_entity_poly.type
_entity_poly.pdbx_seq_one_letter_code
_entity_poly.pdbx_strand_id
1 'polypeptide(L)'
;RQRQMCIRDRVDVASAPLAGTTSQPSMSALVAAFAETERDTGIDLQAVFDMEPYWEAVRQVYAPFESGIPGPTGRVYKHEIPGGQLSNLRTQAKALGLEDRFELIEDYYAGVNEILGRPTKVTPSSKVVGDLALQLVGQGVSPQEFAENPRKYDIPESVIGFLQGCLLYTS
;
A
#
# COMPACT_ATOMS: atom_id res chain seq x y z
N ARG A 1 2.65 12.04 15.07
CA ARG A 1 3.52 11.75 13.89
C ARG A 1 4.96 12.26 14.08
N GLN A 2 5.20 13.48 14.57
CA GLN A 2 6.56 14.02 14.78
C GLN A 2 7.39 13.23 15.80
N ARG A 3 6.80 12.77 16.91
CA ARG A 3 7.52 11.97 17.91
C ARG A 3 8.03 10.62 17.40
N GLN A 4 7.34 9.99 16.46
CA GLN A 4 7.78 8.71 15.88
C GLN A 4 8.98 8.87 14.94
N MET A 5 9.09 9.98 14.22
CA MET A 5 10.22 10.25 13.33
C MET A 5 11.53 10.55 14.07
N CYS A 6 11.45 11.11 15.28
CA CYS A 6 12.63 11.46 16.07
C CYS A 6 13.24 10.30 16.87
N ILE A 7 12.54 9.15 16.99
CA ILE A 7 12.94 8.02 17.83
C ILE A 7 13.32 6.79 16.98
N ARG A 8 13.07 6.81 15.66
CA ARG A 8 13.38 5.68 14.79
C ARG A 8 14.85 5.71 14.40
N ASP A 9 15.57 4.72 14.88
CA ASP A 9 16.96 4.40 14.57
C ASP A 9 17.08 3.29 13.51
N ARG A 10 15.95 2.81 12.96
CA ARG A 10 15.87 1.73 11.97
C ARG A 10 14.94 2.09 10.83
N VAL A 11 15.31 1.68 9.63
CA VAL A 11 14.54 1.84 8.39
C VAL A 11 14.49 0.51 7.67
N ASP A 12 13.30 0.09 7.28
CA ASP A 12 13.13 -1.08 6.43
C ASP A 12 13.42 -0.70 4.98
N VAL A 13 14.26 -1.48 4.31
CA VAL A 13 14.68 -1.29 2.93
C VAL A 13 14.64 -2.61 2.16
N ALA A 14 14.72 -2.53 0.83
CA ALA A 14 14.80 -3.69 -0.05
C ALA A 14 16.06 -3.62 -0.90
N SER A 15 16.54 -4.78 -1.37
CA SER A 15 17.59 -4.80 -2.40
C SER A 15 17.15 -3.98 -3.61
N ALA A 16 18.07 -3.18 -4.20
CA ALA A 16 17.73 -2.21 -5.22
C ALA A 16 16.88 -2.76 -6.37
N PRO A 17 17.17 -3.94 -6.95
CA PRO A 17 16.35 -4.49 -8.02
C PRO A 17 14.91 -4.83 -7.62
N LEU A 18 14.66 -5.06 -6.33
CA LEU A 18 13.34 -5.39 -5.78
C LEU A 18 12.68 -4.20 -5.06
N ALA A 19 13.35 -3.05 -5.05
CA ALA A 19 12.89 -1.84 -4.35
C ALA A 19 11.88 -1.04 -5.18
N GLY A 20 11.27 -0.07 -4.53
CA GLY A 20 10.30 0.83 -5.18
C GLY A 20 8.94 0.18 -5.41
N THR A 21 8.18 0.72 -6.34
CA THR A 21 6.81 0.33 -6.64
C THR A 21 5.95 0.20 -5.38
N THR A 22 5.62 -1.01 -4.93
CA THR A 22 4.87 -1.31 -3.69
C THR A 22 5.77 -1.87 -2.58
N SER A 23 7.08 -2.00 -2.84
CA SER A 23 8.08 -2.46 -1.89
C SER A 23 8.70 -1.29 -1.10
N GLN A 24 9.79 -1.57 -0.40
CA GLN A 24 10.52 -0.59 0.41
C GLN A 24 11.50 0.23 -0.46
N PRO A 25 12.07 1.34 0.07
CA PRO A 25 13.13 2.07 -0.60
C PRO A 25 14.36 1.20 -0.89
N SER A 26 15.15 1.59 -1.90
CA SER A 26 16.41 0.92 -2.22
C SER A 26 17.42 1.01 -1.09
N MET A 27 17.98 -0.14 -0.67
CA MET A 27 19.03 -0.22 0.34
C MET A 27 20.29 0.52 -0.09
N SER A 28 20.79 0.27 -1.29
CA SER A 28 22.00 0.95 -1.79
C SER A 28 21.83 2.46 -1.90
N ALA A 29 20.68 2.92 -2.37
CA ALA A 29 20.40 4.35 -2.46
C ALA A 29 20.33 5.00 -1.07
N LEU A 30 19.73 4.33 -0.08
CA LEU A 30 19.66 4.83 1.29
C LEU A 30 21.04 4.85 1.95
N VAL A 31 21.80 3.77 1.87
CA VAL A 31 23.15 3.67 2.45
C VAL A 31 24.05 4.74 1.84
N ALA A 32 24.03 4.91 0.50
CA ALA A 32 24.81 5.95 -0.17
C ALA A 32 24.39 7.36 0.23
N ALA A 33 23.08 7.63 0.39
CA ALA A 33 22.59 8.95 0.77
C ALA A 33 22.97 9.37 2.20
N PHE A 34 23.16 8.40 3.09
CA PHE A 34 23.57 8.67 4.48
C PHE A 34 25.08 8.51 4.73
N ALA A 35 25.84 8.00 3.77
CA ALA A 35 27.29 7.89 3.88
C ALA A 35 27.92 9.26 4.24
N GLU A 36 28.91 9.24 5.12
CA GLU A 36 29.65 10.42 5.59
C GLU A 36 28.78 11.49 6.31
N THR A 37 27.55 11.14 6.69
CA THR A 37 26.68 12.03 7.48
C THR A 37 26.66 11.60 8.96
N GLU A 38 26.07 12.42 9.83
CA GLU A 38 25.84 12.07 11.25
C GLU A 38 24.93 10.82 11.40
N ARG A 39 24.26 10.41 10.34
CA ARG A 39 23.38 9.25 10.29
C ARG A 39 23.93 8.13 9.42
N ASP A 40 25.24 8.12 9.22
CA ASP A 40 25.89 7.02 8.49
C ASP A 40 25.48 5.67 9.09
N THR A 41 25.10 4.76 8.21
CA THR A 41 24.59 3.44 8.62
C THR A 41 25.70 2.50 9.05
N GLY A 42 26.95 2.77 8.69
CA GLY A 42 28.10 1.87 8.87
C GLY A 42 28.03 0.59 8.01
N ILE A 43 27.07 0.51 7.07
CA ILE A 43 26.95 -0.66 6.17
C ILE A 43 27.94 -0.50 5.02
N ASP A 44 28.68 -1.56 4.72
CA ASP A 44 29.58 -1.59 3.57
C ASP A 44 28.77 -1.52 2.25
N LEU A 45 28.84 -0.37 1.60
CA LEU A 45 28.11 -0.11 0.36
C LEU A 45 28.57 -1.03 -0.78
N GLN A 46 29.86 -1.41 -0.83
CA GLN A 46 30.35 -2.35 -1.84
C GLN A 46 29.74 -3.73 -1.66
N ALA A 47 29.63 -4.23 -0.44
CA ALA A 47 28.96 -5.50 -0.16
C ALA A 47 27.47 -5.47 -0.56
N VAL A 48 26.82 -4.32 -0.45
CA VAL A 48 25.43 -4.13 -0.94
C VAL A 48 25.37 -4.24 -2.46
N PHE A 49 26.27 -3.57 -3.18
CA PHE A 49 26.34 -3.62 -4.65
C PHE A 49 26.64 -5.03 -5.17
N ASP A 50 27.49 -5.79 -4.48
CA ASP A 50 27.85 -7.15 -4.87
C ASP A 50 26.66 -8.13 -4.85
N MET A 51 25.63 -7.82 -4.06
CA MET A 51 24.37 -8.60 -4.03
C MET A 51 23.38 -8.24 -5.14
N GLU A 52 23.47 -7.05 -5.71
CA GLU A 52 22.46 -6.55 -6.66
C GLU A 52 22.31 -7.40 -7.92
N PRO A 53 23.41 -7.88 -8.58
CA PRO A 53 23.27 -8.71 -9.78
C PRO A 53 22.50 -10.01 -9.56
N TYR A 54 22.63 -10.60 -8.37
CA TYR A 54 21.83 -11.78 -8.00
C TYR A 54 20.34 -11.43 -7.95
N TRP A 55 19.98 -10.34 -7.28
CA TRP A 55 18.59 -9.92 -7.17
C TRP A 55 18.00 -9.41 -8.49
N GLU A 56 18.81 -8.85 -9.38
CA GLU A 56 18.41 -8.52 -10.76
C GLU A 56 17.99 -9.79 -11.51
N ALA A 57 18.79 -10.84 -11.45
CA ALA A 57 18.48 -12.13 -12.08
C ALA A 57 17.20 -12.73 -11.47
N VAL A 58 17.06 -12.70 -10.16
CA VAL A 58 15.84 -13.17 -9.46
C VAL A 58 14.62 -12.39 -9.92
N ARG A 59 14.69 -11.07 -10.01
CA ARG A 59 13.57 -10.25 -10.48
C ARG A 59 13.10 -10.63 -11.89
N GLN A 60 14.03 -10.91 -12.80
CA GLN A 60 13.68 -11.35 -14.16
C GLN A 60 12.83 -12.63 -14.16
N VAL A 61 13.14 -13.58 -13.26
CA VAL A 61 12.34 -14.81 -13.11
C VAL A 61 10.91 -14.52 -12.64
N TYR A 62 10.74 -13.55 -11.76
CA TYR A 62 9.44 -13.17 -11.19
C TYR A 62 8.69 -12.07 -11.97
N ALA A 63 9.30 -11.47 -12.99
CA ALA A 63 8.69 -10.40 -13.79
C ALA A 63 7.27 -10.70 -14.31
N PRO A 64 6.92 -11.94 -14.74
CA PRO A 64 5.57 -12.25 -15.17
C PRO A 64 4.50 -12.12 -14.07
N PHE A 65 4.89 -12.11 -12.81
CA PHE A 65 4.00 -12.00 -11.66
C PHE A 65 3.90 -10.58 -11.10
N GLU A 66 4.60 -9.61 -11.68
CA GLU A 66 4.55 -8.21 -11.24
C GLU A 66 3.18 -7.58 -11.56
N SER A 67 2.71 -6.71 -10.65
CA SER A 67 1.43 -6.01 -10.80
C SER A 67 1.43 -4.88 -11.84
N GLY A 68 2.55 -4.68 -12.54
CA GLY A 68 2.68 -3.66 -13.59
C GLY A 68 2.67 -2.21 -13.10
N ILE A 69 2.97 -1.96 -11.84
CA ILE A 69 3.11 -0.60 -11.31
C ILE A 69 4.44 -0.02 -11.79
N PRO A 70 4.44 1.09 -12.54
CA PRO A 70 5.64 1.57 -13.23
C PRO A 70 6.70 2.18 -12.29
N GLY A 71 6.33 2.53 -11.04
CA GLY A 71 7.27 3.10 -10.08
C GLY A 71 6.57 3.67 -8.86
N PRO A 72 7.34 4.11 -7.84
CA PRO A 72 6.79 4.77 -6.67
C PRO A 72 6.19 6.12 -7.06
N THR A 73 5.08 6.49 -6.42
CA THR A 73 4.43 7.78 -6.64
C THR A 73 4.10 8.46 -5.32
N GLY A 74 4.18 9.79 -5.27
CA GLY A 74 3.75 10.59 -4.13
C GLY A 74 2.25 10.54 -3.86
N ARG A 75 1.44 9.95 -4.74
CA ARG A 75 -0.01 9.80 -4.54
C ARG A 75 -0.37 8.98 -3.31
N VAL A 76 0.56 8.16 -2.79
CA VAL A 76 0.38 7.43 -1.53
C VAL A 76 0.02 8.36 -0.36
N TYR A 77 0.51 9.59 -0.38
CA TYR A 77 0.17 10.60 0.64
C TYR A 77 -1.26 11.15 0.50
N LYS A 78 -1.89 10.99 -0.67
CA LYS A 78 -3.28 11.35 -0.94
C LYS A 78 -4.24 10.22 -0.61
N HIS A 79 -4.00 9.02 -1.18
CA HIS A 79 -4.92 7.89 -1.04
C HIS A 79 -4.64 7.01 0.19
N GLU A 80 -3.45 7.08 0.77
CA GLU A 80 -3.01 6.33 1.97
C GLU A 80 -3.10 4.78 1.82
N ILE A 81 -3.15 4.26 0.61
CA ILE A 81 -3.21 2.81 0.36
C ILE A 81 -1.83 2.21 0.62
N PRO A 82 -1.69 1.20 1.50
CA PRO A 82 -0.43 0.47 1.67
C PRO A 82 0.01 -0.22 0.38
N GLY A 83 1.32 -0.32 0.16
CA GLY A 83 1.88 -0.84 -1.09
C GLY A 83 1.35 -2.23 -1.49
N GLY A 84 1.33 -3.20 -0.57
CA GLY A 84 0.77 -4.52 -0.83
C GLY A 84 -0.72 -4.50 -1.15
N GLN A 85 -1.48 -3.64 -0.48
CA GLN A 85 -2.91 -3.46 -0.77
C GLN A 85 -3.13 -2.79 -2.14
N LEU A 86 -2.27 -1.87 -2.53
CA LEU A 86 -2.35 -1.21 -3.85
C LEU A 86 -2.24 -2.23 -4.99
N SER A 87 -1.30 -3.18 -4.90
CA SER A 87 -1.15 -4.27 -5.87
C SER A 87 -2.40 -5.15 -5.94
N ASN A 88 -2.91 -5.56 -4.77
CA ASN A 88 -4.11 -6.39 -4.69
C ASN A 88 -5.33 -5.67 -5.26
N LEU A 89 -5.50 -4.41 -4.92
CA LEU A 89 -6.62 -3.58 -5.36
C LEU A 89 -6.61 -3.39 -6.89
N ARG A 90 -5.43 -3.22 -7.49
CA ARG A 90 -5.29 -3.20 -8.96
C ARG A 90 -5.71 -4.50 -9.61
N THR A 91 -5.28 -5.63 -9.06
CA THR A 91 -5.67 -6.95 -9.57
C THR A 91 -7.19 -7.17 -9.46
N GLN A 92 -7.78 -6.78 -8.34
CA GLN A 92 -9.23 -6.85 -8.12
C GLN A 92 -10.00 -5.91 -9.07
N ALA A 93 -9.54 -4.67 -9.24
CA ALA A 93 -10.15 -3.71 -10.17
C ALA A 93 -10.15 -4.23 -11.60
N LYS A 94 -9.03 -4.83 -12.03
CA LYS A 94 -8.91 -5.46 -13.34
C LYS A 94 -9.89 -6.63 -13.51
N ALA A 95 -9.99 -7.51 -12.51
CA ALA A 95 -10.94 -8.63 -12.53
C ALA A 95 -12.41 -8.18 -12.60
N LEU A 96 -12.73 -7.00 -12.09
CA LEU A 96 -14.06 -6.39 -12.11
C LEU A 96 -14.30 -5.48 -13.33
N GLY A 97 -13.34 -5.33 -14.24
CA GLY A 97 -13.45 -4.42 -15.39
C GLY A 97 -13.44 -2.93 -15.01
N LEU A 98 -12.84 -2.59 -13.88
CA LEU A 98 -12.74 -1.22 -13.35
C LEU A 98 -11.32 -0.63 -13.49
N GLU A 99 -10.47 -1.22 -14.32
CA GLU A 99 -9.06 -0.82 -14.48
C GLU A 99 -8.94 0.65 -14.90
N ASP A 100 -9.77 1.10 -15.86
CA ASP A 100 -9.78 2.48 -16.37
C ASP A 100 -10.27 3.51 -15.32
N ARG A 101 -10.85 3.03 -14.22
CA ARG A 101 -11.36 3.87 -13.12
C ARG A 101 -10.48 3.79 -11.86
N PHE A 102 -9.24 3.34 -12.00
CA PHE A 102 -8.39 3.07 -10.84
C PHE A 102 -8.08 4.34 -10.02
N GLU A 103 -7.92 5.50 -10.65
CA GLU A 103 -7.73 6.76 -9.92
C GLU A 103 -8.96 7.13 -9.07
N LEU A 104 -10.15 6.84 -9.57
CA LEU A 104 -11.38 7.02 -8.79
C LEU A 104 -11.43 6.06 -7.59
N ILE A 105 -10.94 4.83 -7.76
CA ILE A 105 -10.81 3.86 -6.66
C ILE A 105 -9.86 4.38 -5.59
N GLU A 106 -8.72 4.98 -5.98
CA GLU A 106 -7.78 5.60 -5.05
C GLU A 106 -8.45 6.75 -4.25
N ASP A 107 -9.20 7.61 -4.91
CA ASP A 107 -9.93 8.71 -4.26
C ASP A 107 -11.05 8.18 -3.34
N TYR A 108 -11.77 7.14 -3.77
CA TYR A 108 -12.80 6.50 -2.95
C TYR A 108 -12.21 5.79 -1.75
N TYR A 109 -11.03 5.18 -1.89
CA TYR A 109 -10.32 4.58 -0.77
C TYR A 109 -10.04 5.61 0.34
N ALA A 110 -9.58 6.81 -0.04
CA ALA A 110 -9.37 7.90 0.91
C ALA A 110 -10.68 8.30 1.63
N GLY A 111 -11.78 8.47 0.87
CA GLY A 111 -13.10 8.80 1.43
C GLY A 111 -13.66 7.72 2.35
N VAL A 112 -13.57 6.46 1.95
CA VAL A 112 -13.99 5.30 2.76
C VAL A 112 -13.14 5.18 4.03
N ASN A 113 -11.83 5.44 3.95
CA ASN A 113 -10.95 5.46 5.11
C ASN A 113 -11.41 6.47 6.17
N GLU A 114 -11.89 7.66 5.75
CA GLU A 114 -12.49 8.64 6.66
C GLU A 114 -13.77 8.10 7.31
N ILE A 115 -14.69 7.56 6.51
CA ILE A 115 -15.99 7.04 6.98
C ILE A 115 -15.80 5.93 8.02
N LEU A 116 -14.81 5.05 7.81
CA LEU A 116 -14.49 3.96 8.74
C LEU A 116 -13.65 4.39 9.94
N GLY A 117 -13.43 5.70 10.14
CA GLY A 117 -12.72 6.24 11.31
C GLY A 117 -11.20 6.10 11.23
N ARG A 118 -10.63 6.04 10.03
CA ARG A 118 -9.17 5.93 9.78
C ARG A 118 -8.52 4.76 10.53
N PRO A 119 -8.96 3.53 10.31
CA PRO A 119 -8.38 2.38 10.99
C PRO A 119 -6.88 2.28 10.70
N THR A 120 -6.14 1.71 11.64
CA THR A 120 -4.71 1.43 11.44
C THR A 120 -4.53 0.55 10.20
N LYS A 121 -3.63 0.96 9.30
CA LYS A 121 -3.39 0.28 8.02
C LYS A 121 -2.56 -1.00 8.20
N VAL A 122 -3.18 -2.01 8.75
CA VAL A 122 -2.65 -3.37 8.90
C VAL A 122 -3.66 -4.38 8.35
N THR A 123 -3.24 -5.59 8.07
CA THR A 123 -4.17 -6.67 7.70
C THR A 123 -5.06 -7.01 8.92
N PRO A 124 -6.38 -7.06 8.78
CA PRO A 124 -7.18 -7.00 7.56
C PRO A 124 -7.75 -5.62 7.21
N SER A 125 -7.57 -4.59 8.03
CA SER A 125 -8.26 -3.30 7.92
C SER A 125 -8.05 -2.60 6.57
N SER A 126 -6.83 -2.63 6.02
CA SER A 126 -6.55 -2.03 4.71
C SER A 126 -7.31 -2.72 3.57
N LYS A 127 -7.53 -4.05 3.68
CA LYS A 127 -8.37 -4.80 2.74
C LYS A 127 -9.83 -4.39 2.85
N VAL A 128 -10.36 -4.26 4.06
CA VAL A 128 -11.75 -3.84 4.32
C VAL A 128 -12.05 -2.48 3.70
N VAL A 129 -11.16 -1.50 3.86
CA VAL A 129 -11.27 -0.18 3.21
C VAL A 129 -11.29 -0.32 1.69
N GLY A 130 -10.43 -1.17 1.13
CA GLY A 130 -10.36 -1.42 -0.31
C GLY A 130 -11.61 -2.11 -0.86
N ASP A 131 -12.14 -3.10 -0.16
CA ASP A 131 -13.35 -3.83 -0.57
C ASP A 131 -14.55 -2.87 -0.65
N LEU A 132 -14.72 -1.99 0.33
CA LEU A 132 -15.80 -1.00 0.30
C LEU A 132 -15.59 0.05 -0.81
N ALA A 133 -14.35 0.51 -1.00
CA ALA A 133 -14.06 1.47 -2.09
C ALA A 133 -14.39 0.88 -3.47
N LEU A 134 -14.00 -0.36 -3.75
CA LEU A 134 -14.35 -1.08 -4.99
C LEU A 134 -15.86 -1.23 -5.16
N GLN A 135 -16.55 -1.63 -4.10
CA GLN A 135 -18.00 -1.79 -4.11
C GLN A 135 -18.72 -0.48 -4.49
N LEU A 136 -18.34 0.62 -3.85
CA LEU A 136 -18.95 1.93 -4.11
C LEU A 136 -18.66 2.43 -5.53
N VAL A 137 -17.44 2.23 -6.04
CA VAL A 137 -17.11 2.56 -7.44
C VAL A 137 -17.92 1.71 -8.41
N GLY A 138 -18.10 0.42 -8.13
CA GLY A 138 -18.93 -0.47 -8.94
C GLY A 138 -20.39 -0.08 -8.96
N GLN A 139 -20.94 0.39 -7.84
CA GLN A 139 -22.31 0.88 -7.71
C GLN A 139 -22.50 2.30 -8.21
N GLY A 140 -21.42 3.06 -8.47
CA GLY A 140 -21.49 4.47 -8.86
C GLY A 140 -21.95 5.40 -7.72
N VAL A 141 -21.71 5.02 -6.47
CA VAL A 141 -22.14 5.72 -5.25
C VAL A 141 -20.92 6.40 -4.62
N SER A 142 -21.01 7.71 -4.38
CA SER A 142 -19.91 8.41 -3.71
C SER A 142 -19.78 8.03 -2.24
N PRO A 143 -18.56 8.12 -1.65
CA PRO A 143 -18.36 7.88 -0.22
C PRO A 143 -19.26 8.77 0.67
N GLN A 144 -19.50 10.01 0.26
CA GLN A 144 -20.36 10.95 0.99
C GLN A 144 -21.82 10.50 0.97
N GLU A 145 -22.34 10.14 -0.20
CA GLU A 145 -23.71 9.63 -0.36
C GLU A 145 -23.92 8.34 0.43
N PHE A 146 -22.93 7.46 0.42
CA PHE A 146 -22.95 6.25 1.25
C PHE A 146 -22.99 6.57 2.74
N ALA A 147 -22.20 7.54 3.22
CA ALA A 147 -22.18 7.94 4.63
C ALA A 147 -23.50 8.48 5.13
N GLU A 148 -24.26 9.19 4.27
CA GLU A 148 -25.58 9.73 4.61
C GLU A 148 -26.63 8.63 4.80
N ASN A 149 -26.60 7.59 3.97
CA ASN A 149 -27.63 6.54 3.95
C ASN A 149 -27.05 5.12 3.74
N PRO A 150 -26.17 4.61 4.62
CA PRO A 150 -25.46 3.35 4.40
C PRO A 150 -26.39 2.13 4.28
N ARG A 151 -27.57 2.18 4.88
CA ARG A 151 -28.55 1.08 4.84
C ARG A 151 -29.22 0.87 3.46
N LYS A 152 -29.04 1.83 2.55
CA LYS A 152 -29.63 1.79 1.20
C LYS A 152 -28.78 0.95 0.23
N TYR A 153 -27.54 0.66 0.59
CA TYR A 153 -26.55 0.05 -0.28
C TYR A 153 -26.09 -1.30 0.25
N ASP A 154 -25.69 -2.18 -0.66
CA ASP A 154 -25.04 -3.42 -0.30
C ASP A 154 -23.64 -3.15 0.26
N ILE A 155 -23.33 -3.73 1.41
CA ILE A 155 -22.08 -3.57 2.13
C ILE A 155 -21.33 -4.90 2.08
N PRO A 156 -20.05 -4.92 1.70
CA PRO A 156 -19.25 -6.14 1.69
C PRO A 156 -19.23 -6.81 3.08
N GLU A 157 -19.30 -8.14 3.11
CA GLU A 157 -19.33 -8.89 4.36
C GLU A 157 -18.04 -8.67 5.19
N SER A 158 -16.90 -8.45 4.53
CA SER A 158 -15.65 -8.08 5.19
C SER A 158 -15.76 -6.79 6.00
N VAL A 159 -16.55 -5.81 5.54
CA VAL A 159 -16.81 -4.55 6.24
C VAL A 159 -17.72 -4.79 7.44
N ILE A 160 -18.79 -5.56 7.26
CA ILE A 160 -19.72 -5.90 8.33
C ILE A 160 -18.99 -6.66 9.45
N GLY A 161 -18.23 -7.69 9.09
CA GLY A 161 -17.45 -8.46 10.05
C GLY A 161 -16.39 -7.62 10.78
N PHE A 162 -15.76 -6.69 10.09
CA PHE A 162 -14.80 -5.76 10.71
C PHE A 162 -15.49 -4.86 11.75
N LEU A 163 -16.62 -4.26 11.40
CA LEU A 163 -17.38 -3.38 12.31
C LEU A 163 -17.95 -4.13 13.52
N GLN A 164 -18.25 -5.43 13.36
CA GLN A 164 -18.66 -6.31 14.45
C GLN A 164 -17.52 -6.82 15.32
N GLY A 165 -16.27 -6.49 14.97
CA GLY A 165 -15.08 -6.93 15.71
C GLY A 165 -14.64 -8.36 15.39
N CYS A 166 -15.25 -9.06 14.44
CA CYS A 166 -14.94 -10.45 14.11
C CYS A 166 -13.51 -10.64 13.54
N LEU A 167 -12.92 -9.59 12.95
CA LEU A 167 -11.62 -9.65 12.31
C LEU A 167 -10.45 -9.22 13.22
N LEU A 168 -10.72 -8.77 14.45
CA LEU A 168 -9.69 -8.30 15.39
C LEU A 168 -9.11 -9.43 16.24
N TYR A 169 -9.70 -10.63 16.21
CA TYR A 169 -9.31 -11.78 17.05
C TYR A 169 -8.43 -12.81 16.34
N THR A 170 -7.97 -12.56 15.13
CA THR A 170 -7.15 -13.50 14.35
C THR A 170 -5.67 -13.11 14.24
N SER A 171 -5.17 -12.26 15.15
CA SER A 171 -3.74 -11.91 15.24
C SER A 171 -3.15 -12.42 16.55
#